data_78315112d9e5f87137ebb5a0f9fa5644
#
_entry.id   78315112d9e5f87137ebb5a0f9fa5644
#
_cell.length_a   1.000
_cell.length_b   1.000
_cell.length_c   1.000
_cell.angle_alpha   90.00
_cell.angle_beta   90.00
_cell.angle_gamma   90.00
#
_symmetry.space_group_name_H-M   'P 1'
#
loop_
_entity.id
_entity.type
_entity.pdbx_description
1 polymer ?
#
loop_
_entity_poly.entity_id
_entity_poly.type
_entity_poly.pdbx_seq_one_letter_code
_entity_poly.pdbx_strand_id
1 'polypeptide(L)'
;MKRLEGKGAILLGAAGRDNMAQHIARRFVAEGARVVVAGRRIEELERFAAEIGGFAALCDITNRADVFALAAFAKAKLGHVDIAVNATGWGLLKGFLETTEEEFDQMSALQFKAPFMFCQAVIEAMDRGGSIIQISSATAKIMLNDHAAYMGAKAGADHFIRIVAHEFGRRGIRANSISPGLTASPMTAGHMAVPGLTEAFLAEYPLGRIGTSDDVAAAAAWLASDECFMTGENLQVNGGLTLRRNPSREEVAASIQKHSGG
;
A
#
# COMPACT_ATOMS: atom_id res chain seq x y z
N MET A 1 26.53 -0.04 -0.46
CA MET A 1 26.07 0.39 0.90
C MET A 1 24.57 0.07 0.95
N LYS A 2 24.10 -0.49 2.04
CA LYS A 2 22.67 -0.79 2.22
C LYS A 2 21.94 0.51 2.58
N ARG A 3 20.88 0.87 1.83
CA ARG A 3 20.18 2.17 1.98
C ARG A 3 19.44 2.36 3.30
N LEU A 4 19.05 1.23 3.93
CA LEU A 4 18.24 1.23 5.16
C LEU A 4 19.00 0.64 6.34
N GLU A 5 20.33 0.61 6.29
CA GLU A 5 21.16 0.05 7.35
C GLU A 5 20.85 0.70 8.71
N GLY A 6 20.55 -0.13 9.72
CA GLY A 6 20.26 0.30 11.08
C GLY A 6 18.88 0.97 11.28
N LYS A 7 18.01 1.03 10.25
CA LYS A 7 16.65 1.58 10.38
C LYS A 7 15.66 0.56 10.92
N GLY A 8 14.73 1.03 11.75
CA GLY A 8 13.59 0.27 12.24
C GLY A 8 12.33 0.54 11.41
N ALA A 9 11.68 -0.51 10.89
CA ALA A 9 10.53 -0.38 10.01
C ALA A 9 9.31 -1.17 10.48
N ILE A 10 8.11 -0.58 10.34
CA ILE A 10 6.81 -1.23 10.50
C ILE A 10 6.23 -1.49 9.10
N LEU A 11 5.84 -2.74 8.81
CA LEU A 11 5.14 -3.15 7.60
C LEU A 11 3.74 -3.69 7.97
N LEU A 12 2.73 -2.84 7.89
CA LEU A 12 1.34 -3.23 8.17
C LEU A 12 0.65 -3.72 6.88
N GLY A 13 -0.03 -4.85 7.00
CA GLY A 13 -0.70 -5.53 5.87
C GLY A 13 0.03 -6.79 5.39
N ALA A 14 1.03 -7.28 6.12
CA ALA A 14 1.89 -8.40 5.72
C ALA A 14 1.30 -9.81 5.98
N ALA A 15 0.04 -9.91 6.42
CA ALA A 15 -0.60 -11.19 6.75
C ALA A 15 -1.10 -11.99 5.52
N GLY A 16 -0.88 -11.51 4.30
CA GLY A 16 -1.13 -12.24 3.07
C GLY A 16 0.15 -12.86 2.53
N ARG A 17 0.13 -14.18 2.29
CA ARG A 17 1.30 -14.87 1.74
C ARG A 17 1.66 -14.25 0.38
N ASP A 18 2.94 -13.90 0.24
CA ASP A 18 3.53 -13.32 -0.96
C ASP A 18 2.84 -12.06 -1.50
N ASN A 19 2.24 -11.29 -0.59
CA ASN A 19 1.60 -10.03 -0.94
C ASN A 19 2.60 -8.86 -1.01
N MET A 20 2.14 -7.72 -1.47
CA MET A 20 2.95 -6.52 -1.65
C MET A 20 3.71 -6.10 -0.37
N ALA A 21 3.09 -6.19 0.81
CA ALA A 21 3.75 -5.84 2.06
C ALA A 21 4.93 -6.79 2.38
N GLN A 22 4.80 -8.09 2.07
CA GLN A 22 5.90 -9.04 2.23
C GLN A 22 7.06 -8.75 1.26
N HIS A 23 6.78 -8.38 0.01
CA HIS A 23 7.81 -7.94 -0.95
C HIS A 23 8.54 -6.68 -0.46
N ILE A 24 7.81 -5.69 0.05
CA ILE A 24 8.41 -4.49 0.63
C ILE A 24 9.28 -4.85 1.84
N ALA A 25 8.81 -5.74 2.72
CA ALA A 25 9.55 -6.16 3.90
C ALA A 25 10.86 -6.89 3.54
N ARG A 26 10.81 -7.85 2.58
CA ARG A 26 12.02 -8.54 2.08
C ARG A 26 13.02 -7.53 1.51
N ARG A 27 12.54 -6.56 0.73
CA ARG A 27 13.40 -5.52 0.18
C ARG A 27 14.02 -4.67 1.28
N PHE A 28 13.28 -4.27 2.30
CA PHE A 28 13.80 -3.48 3.41
C PHE A 28 14.88 -4.23 4.21
N VAL A 29 14.66 -5.53 4.48
CA VAL A 29 15.67 -6.37 5.14
C VAL A 29 16.93 -6.52 4.26
N ALA A 30 16.77 -6.73 2.96
CA ALA A 30 17.91 -6.79 2.02
C ALA A 30 18.72 -5.48 2.01
N GLU A 31 18.05 -4.33 2.22
CA GLU A 31 18.69 -3.01 2.34
C GLU A 31 19.17 -2.69 3.78
N GLY A 32 19.06 -3.63 4.73
CA GLY A 32 19.64 -3.54 6.07
C GLY A 32 18.70 -3.06 7.18
N ALA A 33 17.41 -2.92 6.93
CA ALA A 33 16.44 -2.56 7.95
C ALA A 33 16.10 -3.76 8.87
N ARG A 34 15.77 -3.46 10.13
CA ARG A 34 15.07 -4.37 11.04
C ARG A 34 13.57 -4.14 10.92
N VAL A 35 12.77 -5.19 10.85
CA VAL A 35 11.36 -5.07 10.45
C VAL A 35 10.42 -5.71 11.49
N VAL A 36 9.33 -5.00 11.80
CA VAL A 36 8.11 -5.56 12.40
C VAL A 36 7.06 -5.70 11.31
N VAL A 37 6.58 -6.91 11.07
CA VAL A 37 5.47 -7.20 10.15
C VAL A 37 4.18 -7.36 10.92
N ALA A 38 3.09 -6.75 10.43
CA ALA A 38 1.82 -6.72 11.14
C ALA A 38 0.61 -6.97 10.24
N GLY A 39 -0.48 -7.45 10.86
CA GLY A 39 -1.76 -7.76 10.21
C GLY A 39 -2.65 -8.64 11.07
N ARG A 40 -3.68 -9.25 10.49
CA ARG A 40 -4.73 -9.97 11.23
C ARG A 40 -4.53 -11.49 11.38
N ARG A 41 -3.54 -12.09 10.75
CA ARG A 41 -3.29 -13.55 10.80
C ARG A 41 -1.90 -13.80 11.37
N ILE A 42 -1.86 -14.11 12.66
CA ILE A 42 -0.59 -14.20 13.39
C ILE A 42 0.30 -15.35 12.88
N GLU A 43 -0.26 -16.48 12.51
CA GLU A 43 0.48 -17.66 12.05
C GLU A 43 1.30 -17.35 10.78
N GLU A 44 0.68 -16.63 9.82
CA GLU A 44 1.39 -16.22 8.61
C GLU A 44 2.43 -15.13 8.89
N LEU A 45 2.15 -14.23 9.82
CA LEU A 45 3.11 -13.20 10.23
C LEU A 45 4.32 -13.80 10.93
N GLU A 46 4.14 -14.77 11.82
CA GLU A 46 5.23 -15.50 12.52
C GLU A 46 6.07 -16.29 11.54
N ARG A 47 5.41 -17.04 10.62
CA ARG A 47 6.11 -17.75 9.55
C ARG A 47 6.98 -16.79 8.73
N PHE A 48 6.40 -15.67 8.29
CA PHE A 48 7.09 -14.72 7.45
C PHE A 48 8.18 -13.94 8.22
N ALA A 49 7.92 -13.56 9.48
CA ALA A 49 8.92 -12.92 10.33
C ALA A 49 10.14 -13.82 10.54
N ALA A 50 9.93 -15.14 10.73
CA ALA A 50 11.02 -16.12 10.82
C ALA A 50 11.83 -16.21 9.52
N GLU A 51 11.15 -16.15 8.35
CA GLU A 51 11.80 -16.17 7.04
C GLU A 51 12.77 -14.99 6.85
N ILE A 52 12.38 -13.78 7.30
CA ILE A 52 13.15 -12.55 7.06
C ILE A 52 13.99 -12.10 8.27
N GLY A 53 13.99 -12.82 9.38
CA GLY A 53 14.66 -12.42 10.62
C GLY A 53 14.03 -11.18 11.29
N GLY A 54 12.72 -10.99 11.14
CA GLY A 54 11.94 -9.88 11.68
C GLY A 54 11.12 -10.25 12.92
N PHE A 55 10.17 -9.39 13.26
CA PHE A 55 9.23 -9.60 14.37
C PHE A 55 7.79 -9.56 13.85
N ALA A 56 6.91 -10.38 14.42
CA ALA A 56 5.49 -10.42 14.09
C ALA A 56 4.65 -9.69 15.15
N ALA A 57 3.60 -8.99 14.70
CA ALA A 57 2.62 -8.36 15.58
C ALA A 57 1.20 -8.52 15.02
N LEU A 58 0.25 -8.94 15.87
CA LEU A 58 -1.17 -8.93 15.51
C LEU A 58 -1.67 -7.49 15.52
N CYS A 59 -2.39 -7.08 14.48
CA CYS A 59 -2.99 -5.75 14.40
C CYS A 59 -4.16 -5.73 13.41
N ASP A 60 -5.34 -5.38 13.88
CA ASP A 60 -6.41 -4.90 13.02
C ASP A 60 -6.28 -3.38 12.90
N ILE A 61 -5.99 -2.88 11.71
CA ILE A 61 -5.80 -1.44 11.47
C ILE A 61 -7.08 -0.64 11.79
N THR A 62 -8.26 -1.26 11.74
CA THR A 62 -9.53 -0.60 12.06
C THR A 62 -9.75 -0.44 13.57
N ASN A 63 -8.96 -1.13 14.39
CA ASN A 63 -8.97 -1.00 15.85
C ASN A 63 -7.85 -0.03 16.29
N ARG A 64 -8.24 1.10 16.85
CA ARG A 64 -7.30 2.12 17.34
C ARG A 64 -6.32 1.57 18.38
N ALA A 65 -6.79 0.75 19.31
CA ALA A 65 -5.91 0.19 20.37
C ALA A 65 -4.82 -0.70 19.78
N ASP A 66 -5.15 -1.54 18.80
CA ASP A 66 -4.18 -2.42 18.13
C ASP A 66 -3.12 -1.60 17.40
N VAL A 67 -3.51 -0.51 16.74
CA VAL A 67 -2.60 0.35 15.98
C VAL A 67 -1.58 1.03 16.90
N PHE A 68 -2.02 1.55 18.05
CA PHE A 68 -1.11 2.16 19.04
C PHE A 68 -0.24 1.11 19.73
N ALA A 69 -0.79 -0.07 20.04
CA ALA A 69 -0.03 -1.20 20.56
C ALA A 69 1.06 -1.67 19.58
N LEU A 70 0.77 -1.71 18.28
CA LEU A 70 1.75 -2.02 17.23
C LEU A 70 2.92 -1.03 17.24
N ALA A 71 2.63 0.27 17.29
CA ALA A 71 3.67 1.30 17.30
C ALA A 71 4.58 1.18 18.55
N ALA A 72 3.97 0.96 19.71
CA ALA A 72 4.72 0.73 20.98
C ALA A 72 5.55 -0.56 20.93
N PHE A 73 4.99 -1.66 20.42
CA PHE A 73 5.69 -2.94 20.24
C PHE A 73 6.89 -2.78 19.30
N ALA A 74 6.69 -2.10 18.16
CA ALA A 74 7.77 -1.87 17.20
C ALA A 74 8.90 -1.05 17.84
N LYS A 75 8.58 0.03 18.55
CA LYS A 75 9.58 0.83 19.27
C LYS A 75 10.36 0.00 20.29
N ALA A 76 9.68 -0.86 21.05
CA ALA A 76 10.33 -1.74 22.04
C ALA A 76 11.25 -2.79 21.39
N LYS A 77 10.86 -3.37 20.24
CA LYS A 77 11.64 -4.40 19.53
C LYS A 77 12.79 -3.83 18.70
N LEU A 78 12.58 -2.68 18.08
CA LEU A 78 13.54 -2.08 17.16
C LEU A 78 14.45 -1.03 17.84
N GLY A 79 14.03 -0.50 18.99
CA GLY A 79 14.65 0.62 19.69
C GLY A 79 14.15 1.98 19.21
N HIS A 80 13.82 2.09 17.93
CA HIS A 80 13.25 3.28 17.28
C HIS A 80 12.40 2.87 16.08
N VAL A 81 11.55 3.78 15.62
CA VAL A 81 10.73 3.61 14.41
C VAL A 81 11.15 4.72 13.43
N ASP A 82 11.81 4.34 12.34
CA ASP A 82 12.25 5.27 11.28
C ASP A 82 11.35 5.20 10.06
N ILE A 83 10.70 4.05 9.84
CA ILE A 83 9.90 3.78 8.64
C ILE A 83 8.57 3.15 9.05
N ALA A 84 7.49 3.64 8.49
CA ALA A 84 6.17 3.04 8.68
C ALA A 84 5.45 2.93 7.32
N VAL A 85 5.11 1.71 6.92
CA VAL A 85 4.41 1.42 5.67
C VAL A 85 3.03 0.85 5.98
N ASN A 86 1.99 1.50 5.47
CA ASN A 86 0.65 0.94 5.43
C ASN A 86 0.35 0.39 4.04
N ALA A 87 0.35 -0.94 3.93
CA ALA A 87 -0.03 -1.68 2.73
C ALA A 87 -1.33 -2.48 2.92
N THR A 88 -2.16 -2.09 3.91
CA THR A 88 -3.49 -2.70 4.06
C THR A 88 -4.41 -2.22 2.95
N GLY A 89 -5.30 -3.09 2.53
CA GLY A 89 -6.30 -2.71 1.54
C GLY A 89 -7.23 -3.86 1.18
N TRP A 90 -8.39 -3.45 0.72
CA TRP A 90 -9.39 -4.28 0.07
C TRP A 90 -10.09 -3.39 -0.95
N GLY A 91 -10.38 -3.93 -2.14
CA GLY A 91 -11.08 -3.24 -3.20
C GLY A 91 -12.54 -3.70 -3.28
N LEU A 92 -13.47 -2.77 -3.36
CA LEU A 92 -14.87 -3.01 -3.64
C LEU A 92 -15.14 -2.65 -5.10
N LEU A 93 -15.55 -3.63 -5.91
CA LEU A 93 -16.06 -3.42 -7.26
C LEU A 93 -17.58 -3.51 -7.21
N LYS A 94 -18.26 -2.37 -7.22
CA LYS A 94 -19.73 -2.27 -7.17
C LYS A 94 -20.20 -0.96 -7.78
N GLY A 95 -21.34 -1.00 -8.49
CA GLY A 95 -21.95 0.17 -9.11
C GLY A 95 -22.22 1.28 -8.09
N PHE A 96 -22.11 2.53 -8.52
CA PHE A 96 -22.27 3.69 -7.63
C PHE A 96 -23.61 3.69 -6.89
N LEU A 97 -24.72 3.40 -7.62
CA LEU A 97 -26.07 3.37 -7.04
C LEU A 97 -26.38 2.08 -6.27
N GLU A 98 -25.54 1.07 -6.38
CA GLU A 98 -25.70 -0.23 -5.73
C GLU A 98 -24.89 -0.37 -4.46
N THR A 99 -23.91 0.51 -4.25
CA THR A 99 -23.07 0.51 -3.05
C THR A 99 -23.91 0.88 -1.83
N THR A 100 -23.96 -0.02 -0.85
CA THR A 100 -24.74 0.21 0.39
C THR A 100 -23.98 1.07 1.37
N GLU A 101 -24.70 1.62 2.38
CA GLU A 101 -24.11 2.40 3.46
C GLU A 101 -23.06 1.56 4.22
N GLU A 102 -23.36 0.31 4.52
CA GLU A 102 -22.46 -0.59 5.26
C GLU A 102 -21.16 -0.87 4.48
N GLU A 103 -21.26 -1.05 3.16
CA GLU A 103 -20.09 -1.23 2.29
C GLU A 103 -19.25 0.04 2.22
N PHE A 104 -19.90 1.19 2.13
CA PHE A 104 -19.24 2.49 2.16
C PHE A 104 -18.54 2.72 3.50
N ASP A 105 -19.19 2.40 4.62
CA ASP A 105 -18.63 2.54 5.97
C ASP A 105 -17.43 1.60 6.16
N GLN A 106 -17.51 0.34 5.73
CA GLN A 106 -16.40 -0.60 5.77
C GLN A 106 -15.21 -0.10 4.95
N MET A 107 -15.47 0.42 3.75
CA MET A 107 -14.43 0.99 2.87
C MET A 107 -13.80 2.22 3.52
N SER A 108 -14.60 3.13 4.05
CA SER A 108 -14.15 4.34 4.73
C SER A 108 -13.35 4.01 6.00
N ALA A 109 -13.81 3.04 6.78
CA ALA A 109 -13.12 2.59 7.99
C ALA A 109 -11.72 2.06 7.66
N LEU A 110 -11.61 1.18 6.63
CA LEU A 110 -10.35 0.52 6.28
C LEU A 110 -9.40 1.43 5.50
N GLN A 111 -9.90 2.20 4.50
CA GLN A 111 -9.06 2.88 3.52
C GLN A 111 -8.84 4.37 3.83
N PHE A 112 -9.60 4.95 4.76
CA PHE A 112 -9.49 6.36 5.13
C PHE A 112 -9.24 6.57 6.62
N LYS A 113 -10.18 6.14 7.49
CA LYS A 113 -10.07 6.34 8.94
C LYS A 113 -8.88 5.58 9.55
N ALA A 114 -8.70 4.31 9.19
CA ALA A 114 -7.63 3.47 9.74
C ALA A 114 -6.24 3.97 9.38
N PRO A 115 -5.91 4.33 8.12
CA PRO A 115 -4.64 4.97 7.79
C PRO A 115 -4.36 6.26 8.54
N PHE A 116 -5.40 7.06 8.83
CA PHE A 116 -5.28 8.27 9.65
C PHE A 116 -4.82 7.91 11.08
N MET A 117 -5.46 6.92 11.72
CA MET A 117 -5.08 6.43 13.06
C MET A 117 -3.67 5.84 13.07
N PHE A 118 -3.30 5.14 11.99
CA PHE A 118 -1.94 4.61 11.83
C PHE A 118 -0.91 5.73 11.79
N CYS A 119 -1.15 6.79 11.04
CA CYS A 119 -0.27 7.97 11.02
C CYS A 119 -0.12 8.58 12.43
N GLN A 120 -1.22 8.73 13.20
CA GLN A 120 -1.14 9.23 14.58
C GLN A 120 -0.18 8.39 15.43
N ALA A 121 -0.38 7.07 15.44
CA ALA A 121 0.41 6.16 16.28
C ALA A 121 1.90 6.14 15.91
N VAL A 122 2.20 6.10 14.60
CA VAL A 122 3.61 6.05 14.16
C VAL A 122 4.32 7.40 14.33
N ILE A 123 3.63 8.54 14.17
CA ILE A 123 4.17 9.87 14.43
C ILE A 123 4.56 10.02 15.91
N GLU A 124 3.77 9.48 16.84
CA GLU A 124 4.10 9.48 18.27
C GLU A 124 5.33 8.59 18.58
N ALA A 125 5.51 7.50 17.84
CA ALA A 125 6.64 6.59 18.01
C ALA A 125 7.94 7.10 17.37
N MET A 126 7.85 7.95 16.34
CA MET A 126 8.99 8.54 15.60
C MET A 126 9.58 9.72 16.36
N ASP A 127 10.62 9.50 17.14
CA ASP A 127 11.27 10.51 17.99
C ASP A 127 12.48 11.20 17.35
N ARG A 128 12.97 10.67 16.24
CA ARG A 128 14.14 11.20 15.50
C ARG A 128 13.88 11.46 14.01
N GLY A 129 12.63 11.72 13.65
CA GLY A 129 12.20 11.81 12.26
C GLY A 129 11.85 10.46 11.67
N GLY A 130 11.60 10.39 10.36
CA GLY A 130 11.26 9.13 9.71
C GLY A 130 10.55 9.29 8.37
N SER A 131 10.09 8.16 7.81
CA SER A 131 9.36 8.08 6.56
C SER A 131 8.07 7.29 6.71
N ILE A 132 6.93 7.92 6.47
CA ILE A 132 5.61 7.30 6.42
C ILE A 132 5.25 7.06 4.94
N ILE A 133 4.88 5.84 4.61
CA ILE A 133 4.53 5.44 3.23
C ILE A 133 3.14 4.81 3.23
N GLN A 134 2.20 5.44 2.52
CA GLN A 134 0.86 4.93 2.30
C GLN A 134 0.79 4.24 0.93
N ILE A 135 0.35 2.99 0.87
CA ILE A 135 0.02 2.38 -0.41
C ILE A 135 -1.37 2.86 -0.83
N SER A 136 -1.39 3.68 -1.86
CA SER A 136 -2.57 4.24 -2.50
C SER A 136 -2.96 3.42 -3.74
N SER A 137 -3.44 4.08 -4.77
CA SER A 137 -3.83 3.47 -6.05
C SER A 137 -3.78 4.50 -7.17
N ALA A 138 -3.48 4.09 -8.39
CA ALA A 138 -3.66 4.92 -9.59
C ALA A 138 -5.10 5.43 -9.72
N THR A 139 -6.09 4.66 -9.21
CA THR A 139 -7.51 5.03 -9.24
C THR A 139 -7.87 6.17 -8.26
N ALA A 140 -6.97 6.59 -7.39
CA ALA A 140 -7.13 7.85 -6.65
C ALA A 140 -7.01 9.08 -7.58
N LYS A 141 -6.45 8.91 -8.79
CA LYS A 141 -6.22 9.97 -9.77
C LYS A 141 -6.99 9.76 -11.07
N ILE A 142 -7.03 8.54 -11.59
CA ILE A 142 -7.77 8.20 -12.82
C ILE A 142 -8.98 7.31 -12.51
N MET A 143 -10.05 7.49 -13.27
CA MET A 143 -11.33 6.81 -13.01
C MET A 143 -11.28 5.33 -13.39
N LEU A 144 -11.98 4.52 -12.60
CA LEU A 144 -12.33 3.13 -12.89
C LEU A 144 -13.81 2.94 -12.55
N ASN A 145 -14.57 2.32 -13.45
CA ASN A 145 -15.97 2.01 -13.20
C ASN A 145 -16.13 1.10 -11.98
N ASP A 146 -17.24 1.22 -11.30
CA ASP A 146 -17.65 0.37 -10.16
C ASP A 146 -16.69 0.41 -8.95
N HIS A 147 -15.98 1.52 -8.76
CA HIS A 147 -14.94 1.60 -7.74
C HIS A 147 -15.02 2.87 -6.87
N ALA A 148 -16.18 3.53 -6.85
CA ALA A 148 -16.33 4.88 -6.32
C ALA A 148 -15.94 5.02 -4.85
N ALA A 149 -16.43 4.15 -3.95
CA ALA A 149 -16.13 4.20 -2.52
C ALA A 149 -14.62 4.03 -2.25
N TYR A 150 -13.98 3.08 -2.94
CA TYR A 150 -12.54 2.86 -2.83
C TYR A 150 -11.72 4.05 -3.33
N MET A 151 -12.07 4.57 -4.53
CA MET A 151 -11.38 5.70 -5.14
C MET A 151 -11.45 6.95 -4.28
N GLY A 152 -12.65 7.26 -3.76
CA GLY A 152 -12.88 8.38 -2.85
C GLY A 152 -12.06 8.26 -1.57
N ALA A 153 -12.05 7.08 -0.95
CA ALA A 153 -11.28 6.83 0.27
C ALA A 153 -9.76 6.94 0.04
N LYS A 154 -9.24 6.41 -1.08
CA LYS A 154 -7.82 6.52 -1.44
C LYS A 154 -7.40 7.95 -1.76
N ALA A 155 -8.22 8.71 -2.48
CA ALA A 155 -7.97 10.12 -2.76
C ALA A 155 -7.96 10.96 -1.46
N GLY A 156 -8.89 10.70 -0.53
CA GLY A 156 -8.90 11.32 0.78
C GLY A 156 -7.67 10.97 1.60
N ALA A 157 -7.25 9.70 1.59
CA ALA A 157 -6.04 9.26 2.27
C ALA A 157 -4.77 9.96 1.71
N ASP A 158 -4.65 10.09 0.41
CA ASP A 158 -3.54 10.83 -0.20
C ASP A 158 -3.52 12.30 0.23
N HIS A 159 -4.69 12.89 0.44
CA HIS A 159 -4.75 14.27 0.89
C HIS A 159 -4.26 14.44 2.33
N PHE A 160 -4.67 13.58 3.29
CA PHE A 160 -4.15 13.72 4.65
C PHE A 160 -2.67 13.34 4.78
N ILE A 161 -2.11 12.49 3.92
CA ILE A 161 -0.65 12.27 3.86
C ILE A 161 0.08 13.58 3.56
N ARG A 162 -0.47 14.44 2.70
CA ARG A 162 0.09 15.79 2.44
C ARG A 162 0.02 16.67 3.70
N ILE A 163 -1.07 16.58 4.46
CA ILE A 163 -1.21 17.30 5.74
C ILE A 163 -0.16 16.83 6.74
N VAL A 164 0.03 15.51 6.88
CA VAL A 164 1.08 14.93 7.74
C VAL A 164 2.47 15.44 7.34
N ALA A 165 2.78 15.43 6.04
CA ALA A 165 4.04 15.96 5.50
C ALA A 165 4.26 17.44 5.87
N HIS A 166 3.19 18.26 5.77
CA HIS A 166 3.24 19.68 6.09
C HIS A 166 3.43 19.93 7.58
N GLU A 167 2.64 19.28 8.43
CA GLU A 167 2.62 19.53 9.88
C GLU A 167 3.86 18.97 10.58
N PHE A 168 4.37 17.83 10.15
CA PHE A 168 5.44 17.11 10.83
C PHE A 168 6.80 17.18 10.12
N GLY A 169 6.91 17.88 9.00
CA GLY A 169 8.15 18.05 8.26
C GLY A 169 9.28 18.64 9.09
N ARG A 170 9.00 19.61 9.98
CA ARG A 170 9.99 20.20 10.90
C ARG A 170 10.53 19.24 11.96
N ARG A 171 9.83 18.13 12.19
CA ARG A 171 10.30 17.01 13.03
C ARG A 171 11.14 16.01 12.25
N GLY A 172 11.45 16.28 10.97
CA GLY A 172 12.15 15.35 10.09
C GLY A 172 11.31 14.18 9.62
N ILE A 173 9.96 14.25 9.73
CA ILE A 173 9.05 13.21 9.29
C ILE A 173 8.59 13.54 7.86
N ARG A 174 8.93 12.64 6.92
CA ARG A 174 8.42 12.68 5.56
C ARG A 174 7.21 11.74 5.44
N ALA A 175 6.21 12.13 4.68
CA ALA A 175 5.04 11.30 4.42
C ALA A 175 4.69 11.36 2.94
N ASN A 176 4.60 10.19 2.30
CA ASN A 176 4.31 10.07 0.87
C ASN A 176 3.37 8.89 0.60
N SER A 177 2.70 8.92 -0.55
CA SER A 177 1.93 7.79 -1.06
C SER A 177 2.67 7.13 -2.23
N ILE A 178 2.43 5.83 -2.45
CA ILE A 178 2.76 5.13 -3.69
C ILE A 178 1.45 4.69 -4.32
N SER A 179 1.27 5.01 -5.59
CA SER A 179 0.09 4.63 -6.40
C SER A 179 0.45 3.58 -7.46
N PRO A 180 0.27 2.29 -7.14
CA PRO A 180 0.34 1.23 -8.13
C PRO A 180 -0.85 1.31 -9.11
N GLY A 181 -0.68 0.79 -10.31
CA GLY A 181 -1.77 0.41 -11.19
C GLY A 181 -2.27 -1.02 -10.93
N LEU A 182 -2.82 -1.69 -11.93
CA LEU A 182 -3.03 -3.12 -11.87
C LEU A 182 -1.68 -3.80 -11.64
N THR A 183 -1.59 -4.58 -10.57
CA THR A 183 -0.33 -5.17 -10.11
C THR A 183 -0.51 -6.66 -9.93
N ALA A 184 0.42 -7.45 -10.45
CA ALA A 184 0.45 -8.88 -10.23
C ALA A 184 0.69 -9.17 -8.74
N SER A 185 -0.30 -9.76 -8.09
CA SER A 185 -0.30 -10.08 -6.68
C SER A 185 -1.34 -11.16 -6.35
N PRO A 186 -1.28 -11.83 -5.20
CA PRO A 186 -2.31 -12.77 -4.79
C PRO A 186 -3.74 -12.16 -4.76
N MET A 187 -3.86 -10.86 -4.48
CA MET A 187 -5.14 -10.15 -4.46
C MET A 187 -5.77 -10.07 -5.87
N THR A 188 -4.97 -9.91 -6.89
CA THR A 188 -5.41 -9.72 -8.30
C THR A 188 -5.35 -11.00 -9.12
N ALA A 189 -4.79 -12.09 -8.58
CA ALA A 189 -4.57 -13.34 -9.32
C ALA A 189 -5.84 -13.90 -9.94
N GLY A 190 -6.97 -13.89 -9.22
CA GLY A 190 -8.25 -14.36 -9.74
C GLY A 190 -8.75 -13.53 -10.94
N HIS A 191 -8.61 -12.22 -10.89
CA HIS A 191 -8.98 -11.33 -12.00
C HIS A 191 -8.04 -11.52 -13.19
N MET A 192 -6.74 -11.65 -12.94
CA MET A 192 -5.74 -11.86 -13.98
C MET A 192 -5.83 -13.22 -14.67
N ALA A 193 -6.47 -14.20 -14.04
CA ALA A 193 -6.75 -15.50 -14.64
C ALA A 193 -7.90 -15.45 -15.67
N VAL A 194 -8.66 -14.35 -15.73
CA VAL A 194 -9.72 -14.16 -16.74
C VAL A 194 -9.07 -13.78 -18.08
N PRO A 195 -9.18 -14.64 -19.13
CA PRO A 195 -8.61 -14.34 -20.44
C PRO A 195 -9.15 -13.01 -21.01
N GLY A 196 -8.26 -12.17 -21.52
CA GLY A 196 -8.62 -10.87 -22.09
C GLY A 196 -8.71 -9.71 -21.10
N LEU A 197 -8.83 -9.95 -19.80
CA LEU A 197 -8.90 -8.87 -18.81
C LEU A 197 -7.55 -8.14 -18.70
N THR A 198 -6.46 -8.87 -18.55
CA THR A 198 -5.12 -8.28 -18.46
C THR A 198 -4.77 -7.53 -19.74
N GLU A 199 -5.12 -8.08 -20.90
CA GLU A 199 -4.87 -7.51 -22.23
C GLU A 199 -5.57 -6.15 -22.40
N ALA A 200 -6.80 -6.00 -21.91
CA ALA A 200 -7.52 -4.73 -21.94
C ALA A 200 -6.76 -3.64 -21.15
N PHE A 201 -6.21 -3.99 -19.97
CA PHE A 201 -5.40 -3.06 -19.19
C PHE A 201 -4.04 -2.78 -19.83
N LEU A 202 -3.37 -3.79 -20.39
CA LEU A 202 -2.04 -3.65 -21.01
C LEU A 202 -2.03 -2.59 -22.13
N ALA A 203 -3.12 -2.45 -22.88
CA ALA A 203 -3.26 -1.43 -23.92
C ALA A 203 -3.07 -0.02 -23.38
N GLU A 204 -3.34 0.21 -22.10
CA GLU A 204 -3.24 1.54 -21.47
C GLU A 204 -1.90 1.76 -20.72
N TYR A 205 -1.01 0.78 -20.69
CA TYR A 205 0.29 0.90 -20.04
C TYR A 205 1.40 1.30 -21.02
N PRO A 206 1.92 2.54 -20.97
CA PRO A 206 3.03 2.96 -21.83
C PRO A 206 4.27 2.05 -21.77
N LEU A 207 4.57 1.47 -20.59
CA LEU A 207 5.69 0.54 -20.46
C LEU A 207 5.38 -0.89 -20.92
N GLY A 208 4.18 -1.16 -21.47
CA GLY A 208 3.82 -2.45 -22.08
C GLY A 208 3.70 -3.63 -21.12
N ARG A 209 3.69 -3.40 -19.82
CA ARG A 209 3.45 -4.44 -18.81
C ARG A 209 2.70 -3.88 -17.60
N ILE A 210 1.97 -4.73 -16.91
CA ILE A 210 1.43 -4.42 -15.58
C ILE A 210 2.55 -4.39 -14.53
N GLY A 211 2.28 -3.75 -13.38
CA GLY A 211 3.23 -3.68 -12.28
C GLY A 211 3.39 -5.01 -11.54
N THR A 212 4.45 -5.10 -10.75
CA THR A 212 4.71 -6.17 -9.79
C THR A 212 4.85 -5.61 -8.39
N SER A 213 4.74 -6.45 -7.37
CA SER A 213 5.03 -6.06 -5.99
C SER A 213 6.46 -5.57 -5.80
N ASP A 214 7.41 -6.06 -6.62
CA ASP A 214 8.81 -5.63 -6.56
C ASP A 214 9.03 -4.23 -7.12
N ASP A 215 8.25 -3.79 -8.12
CA ASP A 215 8.28 -2.40 -8.58
C ASP A 215 7.91 -1.43 -7.45
N VAL A 216 6.88 -1.79 -6.68
CA VAL A 216 6.44 -1.01 -5.51
C VAL A 216 7.47 -1.08 -4.37
N ALA A 217 8.05 -2.25 -4.12
CA ALA A 217 9.07 -2.43 -3.09
C ALA A 217 10.34 -1.61 -3.37
N ALA A 218 10.75 -1.49 -4.64
CA ALA A 218 11.88 -0.65 -5.05
C ALA A 218 11.61 0.84 -4.76
N ALA A 219 10.42 1.32 -5.10
CA ALA A 219 10.00 2.69 -4.82
C ALA A 219 9.89 2.96 -3.31
N ALA A 220 9.33 2.01 -2.55
CA ALA A 220 9.23 2.11 -1.09
C ALA A 220 10.60 2.18 -0.43
N ALA A 221 11.58 1.39 -0.89
CA ALA A 221 12.94 1.42 -0.36
C ALA A 221 13.63 2.78 -0.60
N TRP A 222 13.40 3.40 -1.76
CA TRP A 222 13.91 4.75 -2.01
C TRP A 222 13.22 5.79 -1.14
N LEU A 223 11.89 5.77 -1.04
CA LEU A 223 11.13 6.69 -0.17
C LEU A 223 11.52 6.56 1.31
N ALA A 224 11.90 5.37 1.74
CA ALA A 224 12.34 5.07 3.11
C ALA A 224 13.77 5.54 3.40
N SER A 225 14.60 5.73 2.38
CA SER A 225 16.01 6.05 2.51
C SER A 225 16.26 7.55 2.82
N ASP A 226 17.46 7.86 3.32
CA ASP A 226 17.90 9.24 3.55
C ASP A 226 18.26 9.98 2.25
N GLU A 227 18.38 9.26 1.13
CA GLU A 227 18.58 9.85 -0.20
C GLU A 227 17.33 10.58 -0.73
N CYS A 228 16.15 10.27 -0.16
CA CYS A 228 14.88 10.81 -0.61
C CYS A 228 14.60 12.19 0.00
N PHE A 229 14.69 13.24 -0.80
CA PHE A 229 14.26 14.61 -0.45
C PHE A 229 12.86 14.92 -0.97
N MET A 230 11.90 14.02 -0.68
CA MET A 230 10.51 14.15 -1.13
C MET A 230 9.54 13.93 0.05
N THR A 231 8.55 14.81 0.18
CA THR A 231 7.46 14.68 1.16
C THR A 231 6.18 15.32 0.63
N GLY A 232 5.03 14.75 0.98
CA GLY A 232 3.71 15.21 0.56
C GLY A 232 3.32 14.79 -0.85
N GLU A 233 4.06 13.88 -1.47
CA GLU A 233 3.84 13.48 -2.86
C GLU A 233 3.17 12.10 -2.98
N ASN A 234 2.51 11.90 -4.11
CA ASN A 234 1.96 10.61 -4.52
C ASN A 234 2.75 10.08 -5.71
N LEU A 235 3.68 9.16 -5.44
CA LEU A 235 4.57 8.57 -6.43
C LEU A 235 3.82 7.54 -7.29
N GLN A 236 3.69 7.83 -8.58
CA GLN A 236 2.99 6.99 -9.54
C GLN A 236 3.88 5.82 -10.00
N VAL A 237 3.71 4.63 -9.40
CA VAL A 237 4.45 3.40 -9.76
C VAL A 237 3.51 2.47 -10.53
N ASN A 238 3.15 2.89 -11.75
CA ASN A 238 2.08 2.26 -12.52
C ASN A 238 2.37 2.18 -14.04
N GLY A 239 3.65 2.19 -14.43
CA GLY A 239 4.05 2.02 -15.83
C GLY A 239 3.53 3.09 -16.79
N GLY A 240 3.16 4.27 -16.27
CA GLY A 240 2.61 5.38 -17.04
C GLY A 240 1.09 5.33 -17.23
N LEU A 241 0.37 4.41 -16.58
CA LEU A 241 -1.09 4.28 -16.68
C LEU A 241 -1.81 5.63 -16.44
N THR A 242 -1.33 6.42 -15.47
CA THR A 242 -1.94 7.73 -15.13
C THR A 242 -1.69 8.84 -16.17
N LEU A 243 -0.89 8.60 -17.19
CA LEU A 243 -0.81 9.46 -18.38
C LEU A 243 -1.95 9.18 -19.38
N ARG A 244 -2.65 8.09 -19.18
CA ARG A 244 -3.78 7.60 -19.95
C ARG A 244 -5.01 7.42 -19.06
N ARG A 245 -5.67 6.27 -19.10
CA ARG A 245 -6.89 5.94 -18.36
C ARG A 245 -6.97 4.44 -18.04
N ASN A 246 -7.92 4.04 -17.25
CA ASN A 246 -8.32 2.63 -17.21
C ASN A 246 -9.21 2.29 -18.41
N PRO A 247 -9.23 1.04 -18.88
CA PRO A 247 -10.17 0.60 -19.91
C PRO A 247 -11.62 0.75 -19.42
N SER A 248 -12.55 1.02 -20.36
CA SER A 248 -13.97 1.04 -20.05
C SER A 248 -14.53 -0.38 -19.84
N ARG A 249 -15.75 -0.47 -19.29
CA ARG A 249 -16.44 -1.79 -19.15
C ARG A 249 -16.60 -2.50 -20.49
N GLU A 250 -16.96 -1.75 -21.54
CA GLU A 250 -17.18 -2.25 -22.88
C GLU A 250 -15.89 -2.76 -23.50
N GLU A 251 -14.78 -2.06 -23.29
CA GLU A 251 -13.45 -2.47 -23.76
C GLU A 251 -12.97 -3.74 -23.05
N VAL A 252 -13.19 -3.85 -21.73
CA VAL A 252 -12.88 -5.06 -20.97
C VAL A 252 -13.74 -6.24 -21.45
N ALA A 253 -15.06 -6.03 -21.61
CA ALA A 253 -15.97 -7.07 -22.10
C ALA A 253 -15.60 -7.54 -23.51
N ALA A 254 -15.30 -6.62 -24.42
CA ALA A 254 -14.88 -6.94 -25.79
C ALA A 254 -13.55 -7.73 -25.81
N SER A 255 -12.60 -7.35 -24.95
CA SER A 255 -11.34 -8.06 -24.84
C SER A 255 -11.53 -9.48 -24.30
N ILE A 256 -12.34 -9.66 -23.26
CA ILE A 256 -12.67 -10.98 -22.71
C ILE A 256 -13.34 -11.85 -23.78
N GLN A 257 -14.35 -11.33 -24.48
CA GLN A 257 -15.03 -12.06 -25.56
C GLN A 257 -14.06 -12.54 -26.64
N LYS A 258 -13.14 -11.66 -27.05
CA LYS A 258 -12.11 -11.98 -28.06
C LYS A 258 -11.18 -13.12 -27.63
N HIS A 259 -10.82 -13.21 -26.36
CA HIS A 259 -9.84 -14.15 -25.84
C HIS A 259 -10.46 -15.41 -25.20
N SER A 260 -11.80 -15.44 -24.99
CA SER A 260 -12.53 -16.61 -24.47
C SER A 260 -13.12 -17.50 -25.55
N GLY A 261 -13.06 -17.09 -26.82
CA GLY A 261 -13.67 -17.78 -27.98
C GLY A 261 -12.69 -18.59 -28.84
N GLY A 262 -11.52 -18.96 -28.29
CA GLY A 262 -10.52 -19.80 -28.93
C GLY A 262 -10.45 -21.21 -28.34
#